data_e0e61d29a93b95bcac9cbdcc9af72b95
#
_entry.id   e0e61d29a93b95bcac9cbdcc9af72b95
#
_cell.length_a   1.000
_cell.length_b   1.000
_cell.length_c   1.000
_cell.angle_alpha   90.00
_cell.angle_beta   90.00
_cell.angle_gamma   90.00
#
_symmetry.space_group_name_H-M   'P 1'
#
loop_
_entity.id
_entity.type
_entity.pdbx_description
1 polymer ?
#
loop_
_entity_poly.entity_id
_entity_poly.type
_entity_poly.pdbx_seq_one_letter_code
_entity_poly.pdbx_strand_id
1 'polypeptide(L)'
;MGVLGTRAFQDGLNRVLFPPRLQTPGNKDEGPAWRAARILRRMREGRTAYVVVDAADDGSETVIGYAQWDRPKVPGQDTPQDEPAKEDDTPSSLDKEALARLNEILDKIAVTALGPDGFQSMWCRCSASLTNSYISNLNSDLVILSVDPDHQRRGAGRMLVQWGMEQAAAEGKKVFVIATPEGKPLYEAMGFEAIADPVDLLGFPNQAMLWIPTSYGS
;
A
#
# COMPACT_ATOMS: atom_id res chain seq x y z
N MET A 1 13.20 3.85 6.96
CA MET A 1 12.03 3.16 6.37
C MET A 1 12.06 1.63 6.53
N GLY A 2 13.15 0.93 6.27
CA GLY A 2 13.20 -0.54 6.44
C GLY A 2 12.89 -1.03 7.86
N VAL A 3 13.44 -0.39 8.88
CA VAL A 3 13.20 -0.71 10.30
C VAL A 3 11.74 -0.41 10.67
N LEU A 4 11.21 0.73 10.26
CA LEU A 4 9.82 1.12 10.50
C LEU A 4 8.84 0.12 9.89
N GLY A 5 9.06 -0.29 8.64
CA GLY A 5 8.24 -1.31 7.99
C GLY A 5 8.24 -2.63 8.75
N THR A 6 9.38 -3.06 9.27
CA THR A 6 9.48 -4.31 10.06
C THR A 6 8.66 -4.25 11.35
N ARG A 7 8.66 -3.11 12.03
CA ARG A 7 7.89 -2.92 13.27
C ARG A 7 6.39 -2.79 13.03
N ALA A 8 6.01 -2.10 11.95
CA ALA A 8 4.62 -1.83 11.63
C ALA A 8 3.91 -3.02 10.97
N PHE A 9 4.64 -3.90 10.26
CA PHE A 9 4.09 -5.09 9.60
C PHE A 9 4.27 -6.36 10.46
N GLN A 10 3.94 -6.29 11.72
CA GLN A 10 3.87 -7.49 12.59
C GLN A 10 2.45 -8.09 12.62
N ASP A 11 1.62 -7.74 11.65
CA ASP A 11 0.26 -8.23 11.50
C ASP A 11 0.20 -9.72 11.07
N GLY A 12 -0.99 -10.27 11.13
CA GLY A 12 -1.21 -11.66 10.78
C GLY A 12 -0.90 -11.95 9.32
N LEU A 13 -1.21 -11.03 8.39
CA LEU A 13 -0.94 -11.18 6.96
C LEU A 13 0.56 -11.28 6.69
N ASN A 14 1.38 -10.47 7.36
CA ASN A 14 2.84 -10.59 7.25
C ASN A 14 3.36 -11.95 7.71
N ARG A 15 2.73 -12.55 8.73
CA ARG A 15 3.10 -13.91 9.19
C ARG A 15 2.72 -14.99 8.19
N VAL A 16 1.68 -14.79 7.40
CA VAL A 16 1.32 -15.70 6.29
C VAL A 16 2.32 -15.57 5.15
N LEU A 17 2.72 -14.35 4.80
CA LEU A 17 3.68 -14.10 3.73
C LEU A 17 5.12 -14.47 4.11
N PHE A 18 5.50 -14.32 5.38
CA PHE A 18 6.82 -14.66 5.91
C PHE A 18 6.69 -15.64 7.08
N PRO A 19 6.24 -16.87 6.80
CA PRO A 19 5.94 -17.84 7.87
C PRO A 19 7.22 -18.32 8.57
N PRO A 20 7.14 -18.62 9.88
CA PRO A 20 8.29 -19.09 10.65
C PRO A 20 9.02 -20.30 10.03
N ARG A 21 8.30 -21.18 9.32
CA ARG A 21 8.87 -22.37 8.64
C ARG A 21 9.87 -22.03 7.54
N LEU A 22 9.79 -20.83 6.94
CA LEU A 22 10.72 -20.35 5.92
C LEU A 22 11.79 -19.41 6.48
N GLN A 23 11.74 -19.09 7.76
CA GLN A 23 12.72 -18.22 8.41
C GLN A 23 13.86 -19.04 9.00
N THR A 24 15.08 -18.61 8.72
CA THR A 24 16.31 -19.17 9.28
C THR A 24 17.16 -18.02 9.84
N PRO A 25 18.15 -18.31 10.71
CA PRO A 25 19.06 -17.26 11.17
C PRO A 25 19.77 -16.48 10.06
N GLY A 26 19.97 -17.12 8.91
CA GLY A 26 20.65 -16.53 7.75
C GLY A 26 19.76 -15.63 6.88
N ASN A 27 18.43 -15.75 6.96
CA ASN A 27 17.51 -15.00 6.08
C ASN A 27 16.50 -14.10 6.81
N LYS A 28 16.62 -13.96 8.13
CA LYS A 28 15.68 -13.16 8.95
C LYS A 28 15.53 -11.70 8.50
N ASP A 29 16.57 -11.12 7.91
CA ASP A 29 16.60 -9.73 7.47
C ASP A 29 16.24 -9.55 5.99
N GLU A 30 16.05 -10.65 5.23
CA GLU A 30 15.69 -10.58 3.80
C GLU A 30 14.36 -9.89 3.55
N GLY A 31 13.34 -10.18 4.33
CA GLY A 31 12.01 -9.58 4.18
C GLY A 31 12.02 -8.05 4.38
N PRO A 32 12.60 -7.52 5.46
CA PRO A 32 12.82 -6.08 5.63
C PRO A 32 13.63 -5.44 4.52
N ALA A 33 14.72 -6.06 4.10
CA ALA A 33 15.59 -5.57 3.02
C ALA A 33 14.85 -5.52 1.69
N TRP A 34 14.11 -6.56 1.35
CA TRP A 34 13.29 -6.63 0.15
C TRP A 34 12.21 -5.54 0.12
N ARG A 35 11.49 -5.33 1.23
CA ARG A 35 10.51 -4.24 1.31
C ARG A 35 11.15 -2.87 1.11
N ALA A 36 12.30 -2.63 1.74
CA ALA A 36 13.04 -1.39 1.58
C ALA A 36 13.51 -1.17 0.13
N ALA A 37 14.05 -2.20 -0.51
CA ALA A 37 14.48 -2.17 -1.90
C ALA A 37 13.31 -1.84 -2.85
N ARG A 38 12.13 -2.43 -2.63
CA ARG A 38 10.92 -2.13 -3.41
C ARG A 38 10.45 -0.69 -3.26
N ILE A 39 10.44 -0.16 -2.03
CA ILE A 39 10.09 1.25 -1.80
C ILE A 39 11.04 2.16 -2.55
N LEU A 40 12.35 1.93 -2.42
CA LEU A 40 13.39 2.73 -3.09
C LEU A 40 13.27 2.65 -4.63
N ARG A 41 13.02 1.45 -5.17
CA ARG A 41 12.80 1.28 -6.61
C ARG A 41 11.63 2.14 -7.08
N ARG A 42 10.50 2.05 -6.43
CA ARG A 42 9.30 2.83 -6.75
C ARG A 42 9.53 4.33 -6.68
N MET A 43 10.30 4.81 -5.69
CA MET A 43 10.68 6.23 -5.63
C MET A 43 11.53 6.64 -6.82
N ARG A 44 12.46 5.79 -7.28
CA ARG A 44 13.26 6.04 -8.48
C ARG A 44 12.43 6.06 -9.77
N GLU A 45 11.34 5.32 -9.79
CA GLU A 45 10.33 5.28 -10.87
C GLU A 45 9.36 6.47 -10.82
N GLY A 46 9.60 7.45 -9.95
CA GLY A 46 8.80 8.67 -9.85
C GLY A 46 7.55 8.56 -8.98
N ARG A 47 7.39 7.48 -8.21
CA ARG A 47 6.27 7.35 -7.27
C ARG A 47 6.51 8.18 -6.02
N THR A 48 5.43 8.75 -5.50
CA THR A 48 5.53 9.63 -4.34
C THR A 48 5.50 8.81 -3.05
N ALA A 49 6.53 9.02 -2.22
CA ALA A 49 6.53 8.59 -0.82
C ALA A 49 6.42 9.81 0.08
N TYR A 50 5.47 9.79 0.99
CA TYR A 50 5.27 10.83 1.99
C TYR A 50 5.61 10.27 3.37
N VAL A 51 6.34 11.04 4.17
CA VAL A 51 6.77 10.63 5.51
C VAL A 51 6.30 11.60 6.57
N VAL A 52 6.05 11.08 7.77
CA VAL A 52 5.86 11.87 8.98
C VAL A 52 7.10 11.66 9.85
N VAL A 53 7.66 12.76 10.31
CA VAL A 53 8.81 12.77 11.22
C VAL A 53 8.41 13.28 12.59
N ASP A 54 9.01 12.73 13.62
CA ASP A 54 9.00 13.27 14.98
C ASP A 54 10.31 14.02 15.18
N ALA A 55 10.22 15.32 15.47
CA ALA A 55 11.37 16.18 15.67
C ALA A 55 11.61 16.34 17.17
N ALA A 56 12.82 15.99 17.62
CA ALA A 56 13.23 16.19 19.00
C ALA A 56 13.78 17.61 19.24
N ASP A 57 13.85 18.03 20.49
CA ASP A 57 14.33 19.36 20.88
C ASP A 57 15.79 19.62 20.48
N ASP A 58 16.58 18.58 20.29
CA ASP A 58 17.96 18.66 19.83
C ASP A 58 18.10 18.80 18.30
N GLY A 59 16.96 18.89 17.58
CA GLY A 59 16.90 19.01 16.14
C GLY A 59 17.05 17.68 15.39
N SER A 60 17.12 16.54 16.10
CA SER A 60 17.10 15.22 15.45
C SER A 60 15.70 14.90 14.95
N GLU A 61 15.62 14.23 13.78
CA GLU A 61 14.36 13.83 13.17
C GLU A 61 14.29 12.30 13.05
N THR A 62 13.19 11.74 13.52
CA THR A 62 12.90 10.31 13.40
C THR A 62 11.69 10.09 12.51
N VAL A 63 11.81 9.28 11.46
CA VAL A 63 10.66 8.90 10.62
C VAL A 63 9.78 7.94 11.41
N ILE A 64 8.57 8.38 11.74
CA ILE A 64 7.58 7.64 12.54
C ILE A 64 6.43 7.06 11.70
N GLY A 65 6.30 7.49 10.45
CA GLY A 65 5.30 6.95 9.53
C GLY A 65 5.63 7.26 8.09
N TYR A 66 5.11 6.45 7.18
CA TYR A 66 5.19 6.72 5.75
C TYR A 66 3.97 6.20 5.01
N ALA A 67 3.64 6.85 3.91
CA ALA A 67 2.69 6.38 2.92
C ALA A 67 3.31 6.45 1.53
N GLN A 68 2.99 5.47 0.70
CA GLN A 68 3.32 5.49 -0.71
C GLN A 68 2.03 5.56 -1.51
N TRP A 69 1.97 6.49 -2.46
CA TRP A 69 0.78 6.78 -3.24
C TRP A 69 1.05 6.57 -4.72
N ASP A 70 0.15 5.83 -5.38
CA ASP A 70 0.13 5.72 -6.82
C ASP A 70 -0.83 6.75 -7.41
N ARG A 71 -0.34 7.51 -8.37
CA ARG A 71 -1.16 8.48 -9.12
C ARG A 71 -1.94 7.78 -10.22
N PRO A 72 -3.10 8.33 -10.61
CA PRO A 72 -3.78 7.89 -11.83
C PRO A 72 -2.84 7.95 -13.02
N LYS A 73 -2.90 6.95 -13.89
CA LYS A 73 -2.16 6.99 -15.15
C LYS A 73 -2.72 8.07 -16.04
N VAL A 74 -1.85 8.91 -16.60
CA VAL A 74 -2.24 9.87 -17.61
C VAL A 74 -2.13 9.17 -18.97
N PRO A 75 -3.22 9.07 -19.76
CA PRO A 75 -3.16 8.49 -21.08
C PRO A 75 -2.10 9.19 -21.94
N GLY A 76 -1.17 8.43 -22.53
CA GLY A 76 -0.09 8.96 -23.36
C GLY A 76 1.17 9.38 -22.63
N GLN A 77 1.25 9.25 -21.30
CA GLN A 77 2.49 9.30 -20.57
C GLN A 77 2.97 7.86 -20.32
N ASP A 78 4.05 7.48 -20.97
CA ASP A 78 4.79 6.27 -20.60
C ASP A 78 5.38 6.48 -19.21
N THR A 79 4.69 5.96 -18.19
CA THR A 79 5.37 5.72 -16.91
C THR A 79 6.44 4.65 -17.18
N PRO A 80 7.66 4.82 -16.65
CA PRO A 80 8.64 3.75 -16.73
C PRO A 80 7.97 2.45 -16.34
N GLN A 81 7.92 1.49 -17.27
CA GLN A 81 7.34 0.18 -16.98
C GLN A 81 8.14 -0.39 -15.82
N ASP A 82 7.45 -0.86 -14.80
CA ASP A 82 8.08 -1.70 -13.79
C ASP A 82 8.77 -2.84 -14.53
N GLU A 83 10.09 -2.81 -14.61
CA GLU A 83 10.78 -4.04 -14.98
C GLU A 83 10.30 -5.10 -14.00
N PRO A 84 9.76 -6.23 -14.48
CA PRO A 84 9.31 -7.28 -13.59
C PRO A 84 10.47 -7.60 -12.64
N ALA A 85 10.21 -7.62 -11.34
CA ALA A 85 11.22 -7.98 -10.36
C ALA A 85 11.83 -9.30 -10.84
N LYS A 86 13.14 -9.32 -11.04
CA LYS A 86 13.82 -10.54 -11.44
C LYS A 86 13.47 -11.60 -10.42
N GLU A 87 13.17 -12.79 -10.87
CA GLU A 87 12.72 -13.90 -10.00
C GLU A 87 13.71 -14.15 -8.83
N ASP A 88 14.98 -13.82 -9.06
CA ASP A 88 16.08 -13.89 -8.09
C ASP A 88 16.01 -12.84 -6.95
N ASP A 89 15.20 -11.78 -7.08
CA ASP A 89 15.09 -10.74 -6.04
C ASP A 89 14.07 -11.09 -4.93
N THR A 90 13.43 -12.27 -5.03
CA THR A 90 12.41 -12.68 -4.06
C THR A 90 13.06 -13.34 -2.84
N PRO A 91 12.77 -12.87 -1.60
CA PRO A 91 13.35 -13.45 -0.39
C PRO A 91 13.07 -14.94 -0.26
N SER A 92 14.05 -15.70 0.21
CA SER A 92 13.87 -17.12 0.52
C SER A 92 12.88 -17.36 1.67
N SER A 93 12.71 -16.35 2.52
CA SER A 93 11.75 -16.34 3.63
C SER A 93 10.31 -16.02 3.22
N LEU A 94 10.05 -15.64 1.96
CA LEU A 94 8.73 -15.31 1.44
C LEU A 94 8.00 -16.56 0.92
N ASP A 95 6.77 -16.74 1.33
CA ASP A 95 5.85 -17.73 0.76
C ASP A 95 5.29 -17.22 -0.58
N LYS A 96 5.91 -17.66 -1.68
CA LYS A 96 5.54 -17.25 -3.04
C LYS A 96 4.11 -17.64 -3.41
N GLU A 97 3.64 -18.78 -2.92
CA GLU A 97 2.28 -19.26 -3.17
C GLU A 97 1.24 -18.41 -2.44
N ALA A 98 1.50 -18.09 -1.15
CA ALA A 98 0.64 -17.19 -0.39
C ALA A 98 0.60 -15.80 -1.04
N LEU A 99 1.74 -15.30 -1.52
CA LEU A 99 1.81 -14.01 -2.22
C LEU A 99 1.01 -14.04 -3.53
N ALA A 100 1.11 -15.09 -4.32
CA ALA A 100 0.33 -15.22 -5.56
C ALA A 100 -1.18 -15.23 -5.28
N ARG A 101 -1.62 -15.99 -4.26
CA ARG A 101 -3.03 -15.99 -3.83
C ARG A 101 -3.50 -14.63 -3.34
N LEU A 102 -2.67 -13.93 -2.56
CA LEU A 102 -2.99 -12.57 -2.12
C LEU A 102 -3.23 -11.65 -3.32
N ASN A 103 -2.35 -11.69 -4.31
CA ASN A 103 -2.47 -10.87 -5.51
C ASN A 103 -3.77 -11.15 -6.28
N GLU A 104 -4.12 -12.42 -6.48
CA GLU A 104 -5.38 -12.80 -7.13
C GLU A 104 -6.62 -12.27 -6.40
N ILE A 105 -6.61 -12.29 -5.05
CA ILE A 105 -7.70 -11.77 -4.24
C ILE A 105 -7.80 -10.25 -4.42
N LEU A 106 -6.67 -9.54 -4.35
CA LEU A 106 -6.61 -8.09 -4.48
C LEU A 106 -7.07 -7.63 -5.87
N ASP A 107 -6.65 -8.33 -6.93
CA ASP A 107 -7.10 -8.05 -8.30
C ASP A 107 -8.62 -8.23 -8.44
N LYS A 108 -9.18 -9.29 -7.85
CA LYS A 108 -10.64 -9.52 -7.85
C LYS A 108 -11.39 -8.41 -7.10
N ILE A 109 -10.89 -7.98 -5.94
CA ILE A 109 -11.48 -6.88 -5.18
C ILE A 109 -11.52 -5.62 -6.03
N ALA A 110 -10.41 -5.31 -6.66
CA ALA A 110 -10.27 -4.13 -7.49
C ALA A 110 -11.28 -4.12 -8.65
N VAL A 111 -11.33 -5.19 -9.42
CA VAL A 111 -12.25 -5.32 -10.55
C VAL A 111 -13.72 -5.30 -10.07
N THR A 112 -14.03 -6.00 -8.97
CA THR A 112 -15.41 -6.08 -8.45
C THR A 112 -15.88 -4.74 -7.89
N ALA A 113 -15.02 -4.03 -7.16
CA ALA A 113 -15.38 -2.79 -6.48
C ALA A 113 -15.38 -1.56 -7.40
N LEU A 114 -14.54 -1.55 -8.42
CA LEU A 114 -14.28 -0.37 -9.24
C LEU A 114 -14.60 -0.57 -10.74
N GLY A 115 -14.90 -1.80 -11.13
CA GLY A 115 -15.08 -2.17 -12.55
C GLY A 115 -13.74 -2.34 -13.28
N PRO A 116 -13.78 -2.75 -14.58
CA PRO A 116 -12.58 -3.09 -15.35
C PRO A 116 -11.62 -1.90 -15.57
N ASP A 117 -12.14 -0.68 -15.55
CA ASP A 117 -11.36 0.56 -15.75
C ASP A 117 -11.08 1.30 -14.44
N GLY A 118 -11.49 0.72 -13.31
CA GLY A 118 -11.61 1.40 -12.02
C GLY A 118 -10.35 2.08 -11.48
N PHE A 119 -9.18 1.52 -11.72
CA PHE A 119 -7.93 2.11 -11.23
C PHE A 119 -7.36 3.22 -12.11
N GLN A 120 -7.75 3.31 -13.37
CA GLN A 120 -7.18 4.29 -14.30
C GLN A 120 -7.53 5.73 -13.95
N SER A 121 -8.64 5.94 -13.22
CA SER A 121 -9.16 7.26 -12.87
C SER A 121 -9.02 7.63 -11.40
N MET A 122 -8.32 6.84 -10.59
CA MET A 122 -8.28 7.01 -9.13
C MET A 122 -6.87 7.14 -8.58
N TRP A 123 -6.75 7.89 -7.49
CA TRP A 123 -5.63 7.78 -6.57
C TRP A 123 -5.85 6.52 -5.74
N CYS A 124 -5.03 5.53 -5.92
CA CYS A 124 -5.20 4.25 -5.27
C CYS A 124 -4.20 4.02 -4.16
N ARG A 125 -4.71 3.55 -3.04
CA ARG A 125 -3.96 2.85 -2.02
C ARG A 125 -4.37 1.39 -2.09
N CYS A 126 -3.83 0.66 -3.05
CA CYS A 126 -4.06 -0.77 -3.19
C CYS A 126 -2.80 -1.53 -3.46
N SER A 127 -2.80 -2.66 -2.85
CA SER A 127 -1.87 -3.72 -3.07
C SER A 127 -2.16 -4.42 -4.37
N ALA A 128 -1.18 -4.72 -5.10
CA ALA A 128 -0.92 -5.94 -5.80
C ALA A 128 -0.53 -5.80 -7.22
N SER A 129 0.24 -6.29 -7.75
CA SER A 129 0.46 -7.32 -8.72
C SER A 129 1.94 -7.64 -8.77
N LEU A 130 2.27 -8.84 -8.37
CA LEU A 130 3.61 -9.40 -8.53
C LEU A 130 3.65 -10.45 -9.63
N THR A 131 2.61 -10.60 -10.43
CA THR A 131 2.66 -11.60 -11.51
C THR A 131 1.92 -11.19 -12.77
N ASN A 132 2.70 -11.16 -13.81
CA ASN A 132 2.47 -11.74 -15.14
C ASN A 132 1.25 -11.34 -15.97
N SER A 133 1.53 -10.54 -16.97
CA SER A 133 1.20 -10.74 -18.40
C SER A 133 -0.22 -10.51 -18.92
N TYR A 134 -1.29 -10.48 -18.13
CA TYR A 134 -2.63 -10.15 -18.65
C TYR A 134 -3.25 -8.87 -18.09
N ILE A 135 -2.69 -8.31 -17.02
CA ILE A 135 -3.09 -7.04 -16.43
C ILE A 135 -1.89 -6.06 -16.45
N SER A 136 -1.07 -6.13 -17.46
CA SER A 136 0.10 -5.27 -17.65
C SER A 136 -0.23 -3.78 -17.83
N ASN A 137 -1.51 -3.43 -17.89
CA ASN A 137 -1.99 -2.05 -17.93
C ASN A 137 -2.57 -1.56 -16.59
N LEU A 138 -2.65 -2.42 -15.58
CA LEU A 138 -3.05 -2.08 -14.22
C LEU A 138 -1.82 -2.12 -13.32
N ASN A 139 -0.90 -1.18 -13.47
CA ASN A 139 0.23 -1.02 -12.54
C ASN A 139 -0.27 -0.46 -11.20
N SER A 140 -1.09 -1.23 -10.50
CA SER A 140 -1.49 -0.97 -9.13
C SER A 140 -0.49 -1.65 -8.20
N ASP A 141 0.58 -0.94 -7.87
CA ASP A 141 1.50 -1.42 -6.86
C ASP A 141 0.99 -1.13 -5.46
N LEU A 142 1.38 -2.01 -4.56
CA LEU A 142 1.12 -1.92 -3.13
C LEU A 142 1.48 -0.54 -2.59
N VAL A 143 0.50 0.31 -2.41
CA VAL A 143 0.67 1.52 -1.65
C VAL A 143 0.49 1.19 -0.17
N ILE A 144 1.50 1.51 0.60
CA ILE A 144 1.63 1.14 1.99
C ILE A 144 1.39 2.39 2.83
N LEU A 145 0.56 2.30 3.86
CA LEU A 145 0.56 3.24 4.98
C LEU A 145 1.05 2.50 6.21
N SER A 146 2.04 3.06 6.84
CA SER A 146 2.66 2.45 7.99
C SER A 146 3.02 3.52 9.01
N VAL A 147 2.65 3.30 10.27
CA VAL A 147 3.01 4.15 11.40
C VAL A 147 3.65 3.28 12.45
N ASP A 148 4.79 3.73 12.98
CA ASP A 148 5.50 3.06 14.05
C ASP A 148 4.54 2.79 15.23
N PRO A 149 4.47 1.55 15.76
CA PRO A 149 3.56 1.20 16.84
C PRO A 149 3.63 2.14 18.06
N ASP A 150 4.84 2.59 18.43
CA ASP A 150 5.03 3.48 19.57
C ASP A 150 4.58 4.92 19.30
N HIS A 151 4.32 5.26 18.03
CA HIS A 151 3.89 6.59 17.58
C HIS A 151 2.47 6.59 16.99
N GLN A 152 1.74 5.47 17.11
CA GLN A 152 0.33 5.41 16.70
C GLN A 152 -0.57 6.26 17.60
N ARG A 153 -1.77 6.56 17.12
CA ARG A 153 -2.80 7.36 17.83
C ARG A 153 -2.40 8.81 18.13
N ARG A 154 -1.32 9.30 17.51
CA ARG A 154 -0.84 10.71 17.61
C ARG A 154 -1.15 11.53 16.35
N GLY A 155 -1.98 11.03 15.45
CA GLY A 155 -2.38 11.72 14.21
C GLY A 155 -1.51 11.45 12.99
N ALA A 156 -0.37 10.77 13.10
CA ALA A 156 0.53 10.51 11.97
C ALA A 156 -0.18 9.81 10.78
N GLY A 157 -0.98 8.79 11.06
CA GLY A 157 -1.77 8.11 10.02
C GLY A 157 -2.76 9.05 9.32
N ARG A 158 -3.40 9.95 10.08
CA ARG A 158 -4.31 10.95 9.53
C ARG A 158 -3.59 11.92 8.60
N MET A 159 -2.42 12.43 8.99
CA MET A 159 -1.61 13.32 8.15
C MET A 159 -1.23 12.66 6.83
N LEU A 160 -0.82 11.39 6.88
CA LEU A 160 -0.45 10.61 5.70
C LEU A 160 -1.62 10.40 4.73
N VAL A 161 -2.81 10.10 5.24
CA VAL A 161 -4.02 9.92 4.42
C VAL A 161 -4.49 11.26 3.87
N GLN A 162 -4.53 12.29 4.70
CA GLN A 162 -4.99 13.63 4.34
C GLN A 162 -4.18 14.20 3.17
N TRP A 163 -2.86 14.06 3.19
CA TRP A 163 -2.02 14.50 2.08
C TRP A 163 -2.46 13.89 0.73
N GLY A 164 -2.69 12.57 0.68
CA GLY A 164 -3.16 11.91 -0.55
C GLY A 164 -4.55 12.35 -0.98
N MET A 165 -5.46 12.59 -0.02
CA MET A 165 -6.79 13.12 -0.30
C MET A 165 -6.72 14.53 -0.90
N GLU A 166 -5.84 15.39 -0.39
CA GLU A 166 -5.63 16.75 -0.91
C GLU A 166 -5.10 16.74 -2.34
N GLN A 167 -4.13 15.85 -2.64
CA GLN A 167 -3.62 15.69 -4.00
C GLN A 167 -4.71 15.17 -4.94
N ALA A 168 -5.47 14.15 -4.52
CA ALA A 168 -6.57 13.60 -5.29
C ALA A 168 -7.68 14.63 -5.54
N ALA A 169 -8.03 15.43 -4.53
CA ALA A 169 -9.01 16.51 -4.64
C ALA A 169 -8.58 17.56 -5.66
N ALA A 170 -7.30 17.98 -5.63
CA ALA A 170 -6.75 18.95 -6.57
C ALA A 170 -6.83 18.47 -8.04
N GLU A 171 -6.80 17.14 -8.25
CA GLU A 171 -6.95 16.52 -9.57
C GLU A 171 -8.41 16.10 -9.89
N GLY A 172 -9.37 16.36 -9.00
CA GLY A 172 -10.75 15.90 -9.13
C GLY A 172 -10.87 14.37 -9.14
N LYS A 173 -10.01 13.66 -8.40
CA LYS A 173 -9.93 12.19 -8.40
C LYS A 173 -10.43 11.60 -7.10
N LYS A 174 -10.93 10.38 -7.17
CA LYS A 174 -11.34 9.58 -6.02
C LYS A 174 -10.14 8.89 -5.38
N VAL A 175 -10.26 8.52 -4.11
CA VAL A 175 -9.24 7.73 -3.39
C VAL A 175 -9.83 6.38 -2.99
N PHE A 176 -9.15 5.33 -3.37
CA PHE A 176 -9.50 3.96 -3.01
C PHE A 176 -8.49 3.36 -2.03
N VAL A 177 -8.97 2.61 -1.05
CA VAL A 177 -8.14 1.90 -0.07
C VAL A 177 -8.72 0.52 0.23
N ILE A 178 -7.85 -0.43 0.58
CA ILE A 178 -8.24 -1.67 1.25
C ILE A 178 -7.77 -1.55 2.70
N ALA A 179 -8.72 -1.40 3.60
CA ALA A 179 -8.48 -1.15 5.00
C ALA A 179 -8.42 -2.46 5.80
N THR A 180 -7.39 -2.60 6.64
CA THR A 180 -7.40 -3.61 7.70
C THR A 180 -8.44 -3.24 8.76
N PRO A 181 -8.88 -4.18 9.63
CA PRO A 181 -9.80 -3.86 10.73
C PRO A 181 -9.31 -2.71 11.62
N GLU A 182 -7.99 -2.67 11.88
CA GLU A 182 -7.37 -1.62 12.70
C GLU A 182 -7.31 -0.27 11.98
N GLY A 183 -7.16 -0.29 10.66
CA GLY A 183 -7.09 0.93 9.82
C GLY A 183 -8.45 1.50 9.46
N LYS A 184 -9.49 0.67 9.41
CA LYS A 184 -10.85 1.06 9.00
C LYS A 184 -11.40 2.28 9.75
N PRO A 185 -11.31 2.36 11.09
CA PRO A 185 -11.82 3.52 11.83
C PRO A 185 -11.16 4.84 11.43
N LEU A 186 -9.89 4.82 11.03
CA LEU A 186 -9.20 6.01 10.52
C LEU A 186 -9.84 6.50 9.22
N TYR A 187 -10.10 5.60 8.29
CA TYR A 187 -10.68 5.95 6.99
C TYR A 187 -12.12 6.40 7.12
N GLU A 188 -12.93 5.75 7.94
CA GLU A 188 -14.31 6.17 8.26
C GLU A 188 -14.32 7.59 8.84
N ALA A 189 -13.43 7.89 9.80
CA ALA A 189 -13.29 9.22 10.39
C ALA A 189 -12.80 10.30 9.41
N MET A 190 -12.30 9.89 8.23
CA MET A 190 -11.87 10.77 7.15
C MET A 190 -12.85 10.82 5.97
N GLY A 191 -14.03 10.20 6.13
CA GLY A 191 -15.09 10.24 5.13
C GLY A 191 -14.98 9.20 4.01
N PHE A 192 -14.21 8.14 4.20
CA PHE A 192 -14.27 6.99 3.31
C PHE A 192 -15.48 6.13 3.61
N GLU A 193 -16.12 5.64 2.57
CA GLU A 193 -17.27 4.75 2.65
C GLU A 193 -16.90 3.34 2.15
N ALA A 194 -17.47 2.31 2.80
CA ALA A 194 -17.33 0.93 2.35
C ALA A 194 -18.10 0.76 1.03
N ILE A 195 -17.47 0.15 0.03
CA ILE A 195 -18.07 -0.03 -1.30
C ILE A 195 -18.33 -1.50 -1.67
N ALA A 196 -17.98 -2.42 -0.81
CA ALA A 196 -18.22 -3.85 -0.95
C ALA A 196 -18.29 -4.51 0.45
N ASP A 197 -18.73 -5.75 0.51
CA ASP A 197 -18.61 -6.56 1.72
C ASP A 197 -17.12 -6.78 2.08
N PRO A 198 -16.80 -7.01 3.36
CA PRO A 198 -15.45 -7.36 3.77
C PRO A 198 -14.93 -8.60 3.01
N VAL A 199 -13.69 -8.54 2.58
CA VAL A 199 -13.03 -9.63 1.86
C VAL A 199 -11.95 -10.25 2.72
N ASP A 200 -11.90 -11.57 2.73
CA ASP A 200 -10.85 -12.31 3.40
C ASP A 200 -9.54 -12.25 2.60
N LEU A 201 -8.53 -11.62 3.17
CA LEU A 201 -7.16 -11.64 2.67
C LEU A 201 -6.34 -12.68 3.44
N LEU A 202 -6.39 -13.94 2.99
CA LEU A 202 -5.64 -15.06 3.57
C LEU A 202 -5.90 -15.27 5.08
N GLY A 203 -7.15 -15.17 5.51
CA GLY A 203 -7.57 -15.32 6.90
C GLY A 203 -7.74 -14.00 7.66
N PHE A 204 -7.59 -12.85 6.98
CA PHE A 204 -7.74 -11.53 7.58
C PHE A 204 -8.82 -10.74 6.84
N PRO A 205 -9.93 -10.38 7.53
CA PRO A 205 -10.99 -9.58 6.92
C PRO A 205 -10.48 -8.17 6.62
N ASN A 206 -10.68 -7.71 5.40
CA ASN A 206 -10.32 -6.37 4.96
C ASN A 206 -11.50 -5.71 4.25
N GLN A 207 -11.54 -4.39 4.25
CA GLN A 207 -12.65 -3.61 3.71
C GLN A 207 -12.20 -2.73 2.56
N ALA A 208 -12.81 -2.93 1.38
CA ALA A 208 -12.68 -1.98 0.27
C ALA A 208 -13.45 -0.70 0.60
N MET A 209 -12.78 0.44 0.55
CA MET A 209 -13.36 1.75 0.88
C MET A 209 -12.98 2.79 -0.17
N LEU A 210 -13.89 3.74 -0.39
CA LEU A 210 -13.76 4.80 -1.37
C LEU A 210 -14.01 6.16 -0.72
N TRP A 211 -13.20 7.15 -1.08
CA TRP A 211 -13.44 8.54 -0.79
C TRP A 211 -13.63 9.32 -2.09
N ILE A 212 -14.63 10.21 -2.09
CA ILE A 212 -14.98 11.06 -3.25
C ILE A 212 -14.87 12.52 -2.79
N PRO A 213 -14.09 13.38 -3.50
CA PRO A 213 -14.01 14.80 -3.16
C PRO A 213 -15.35 15.49 -3.31
N THR A 214 -15.70 16.36 -2.37
CA THR A 214 -17.00 17.07 -2.34
C THR A 214 -17.21 18.03 -3.50
N SER A 215 -16.17 18.41 -4.24
CA SER A 215 -16.25 19.25 -5.45
C SER A 215 -16.62 18.47 -6.74
N TYR A 216 -16.93 17.19 -6.64
CA TYR A 216 -17.31 16.33 -7.79
C TYR A 216 -18.80 16.41 -8.07
N GLY A 217 -19.35 17.63 -8.33
CA GLY A 217 -20.80 17.76 -8.56
C GLY A 217 -21.28 19.17 -8.81
N SER A 218 -20.55 19.96 -9.58
CA SER A 218 -21.05 21.23 -10.12
C SER A 218 -20.72 21.37 -11.61
#